data_dcc9480d6cc8b87983e9a3681f42a285
#
_entry.id   dcc9480d6cc8b87983e9a3681f42a285
#
_cell.length_a   1.000
_cell.length_b   1.000
_cell.length_c   1.000
_cell.angle_alpha   90.00
_cell.angle_beta   90.00
_cell.angle_gamma   90.00
#
_symmetry.space_group_name_H-M   'P 1'
#
loop_
_entity.id
_entity.type
_entity.pdbx_description
1 polymer ?
#
loop_
_entity_poly.entity_id
_entity_poly.type
_entity_poly.pdbx_seq_one_letter_code
_entity_poly.pdbx_strand_id
1 'polypeptide(L)'
;DSYVFSALAASVDGDMKFVPADSNENAGLLEIDMTASFLINDGQHRKAAIEAAIAEDESLKEETISIVLYKDQGLQRSQQMFTDLNKHAVTTSKSLNTLYESKDPVALITKNVVNSISFLRKYTDKEKDNLSKYSSNIFTLNTFYTANKRICKVIHDQDNAEKIVYTFWNHVVVNMREWNEMDSGELSKKSLREDYITTQGLIILALGR
;
A
#
# COMPACT_ATOMS: atom_id res chain seq x y z
N ASP A 1 -5.27 -3.16 19.08
CA ASP A 1 -5.25 -3.01 17.62
C ASP A 1 -4.86 -4.34 16.99
N SER A 2 -5.65 -4.86 16.04
CA SER A 2 -5.30 -6.06 15.29
C SER A 2 -4.47 -5.68 14.06
N TYR A 3 -3.31 -6.28 13.91
CA TYR A 3 -2.52 -6.24 12.68
C TYR A 3 -2.20 -7.67 12.24
N VAL A 4 -1.96 -7.86 10.95
CA VAL A 4 -1.61 -9.15 10.38
C VAL A 4 -0.27 -9.00 9.67
N PHE A 5 0.69 -9.83 10.07
CA PHE A 5 1.94 -9.99 9.33
C PHE A 5 1.81 -11.10 8.28
N SER A 6 2.36 -10.86 7.10
CA SER A 6 2.59 -11.96 6.15
C SER A 6 3.66 -12.90 6.70
N ALA A 7 3.62 -14.17 6.30
CA ALA A 7 4.56 -15.18 6.74
C ALA A 7 6.03 -14.76 6.49
N LEU A 8 6.91 -15.11 7.41
CA LEU A 8 8.35 -15.11 7.15
C LEU A 8 8.72 -16.32 6.30
N ALA A 9 9.73 -16.22 5.45
CA ALA A 9 10.28 -17.36 4.72
C ALA A 9 11.75 -17.55 5.13
N ALA A 10 12.09 -18.75 5.56
CA ALA A 10 13.44 -19.09 6.01
C ALA A 10 13.92 -20.43 5.44
N SER A 11 15.19 -20.50 5.11
CA SER A 11 15.89 -21.77 4.85
C SER A 11 16.52 -22.28 6.13
N VAL A 12 16.46 -23.59 6.33
CA VAL A 12 17.04 -24.28 7.48
C VAL A 12 18.25 -25.10 6.99
N ASP A 13 19.43 -24.72 7.46
CA ASP A 13 20.67 -25.49 7.27
C ASP A 13 20.87 -26.40 8.49
N GLY A 14 20.52 -27.65 8.32
CA GLY A 14 20.55 -28.69 9.36
C GLY A 14 19.52 -29.77 9.07
N ASP A 15 19.49 -30.76 9.95
CA ASP A 15 18.60 -31.90 9.83
C ASP A 15 17.15 -31.46 10.19
N MET A 16 16.24 -31.83 9.32
CA MET A 16 14.80 -31.64 9.49
C MET A 16 14.08 -32.95 9.23
N LYS A 17 13.13 -33.31 10.10
CA LYS A 17 12.28 -34.48 9.94
C LYS A 17 10.84 -34.13 10.17
N PHE A 18 9.99 -34.41 9.19
CA PHE A 18 8.56 -34.28 9.34
C PHE A 18 7.94 -35.59 9.80
N VAL A 19 7.16 -35.55 10.86
CA VAL A 19 6.41 -36.67 11.42
C VAL A 19 4.93 -36.37 11.19
N PRO A 20 4.27 -37.00 10.21
CA PRO A 20 2.87 -36.77 9.91
C PRO A 20 1.96 -37.22 11.08
N ALA A 21 0.83 -36.57 11.23
CA ALA A 21 -0.22 -36.98 12.15
C ALA A 21 -1.00 -38.18 11.59
N ASP A 22 -1.50 -39.06 12.47
CA ASP A 22 -2.23 -40.28 12.07
C ASP A 22 -3.45 -40.00 11.18
N SER A 23 -4.05 -38.82 11.32
CA SER A 23 -5.27 -38.43 10.60
C SER A 23 -5.02 -37.63 9.29
N ASN A 24 -3.79 -37.16 9.06
CA ASN A 24 -3.47 -36.31 7.91
C ASN A 24 -1.97 -36.31 7.60
N GLU A 25 -1.61 -36.87 6.46
CA GLU A 25 -0.19 -36.92 6.00
C GLU A 25 0.42 -35.55 5.73
N ASN A 26 -0.38 -34.52 5.52
CA ASN A 26 0.08 -33.15 5.23
C ASN A 26 0.13 -32.25 6.48
N ALA A 27 -0.26 -32.77 7.65
CA ALA A 27 -0.15 -32.07 8.92
C ALA A 27 0.61 -32.96 9.92
N GLY A 28 1.41 -32.38 10.77
CA GLY A 28 2.23 -33.14 11.70
C GLY A 28 3.21 -32.30 12.49
N LEU A 29 4.20 -32.97 13.06
CA LEU A 29 5.28 -32.36 13.82
C LEU A 29 6.52 -32.22 12.93
N LEU A 30 7.13 -31.03 12.94
CA LEU A 30 8.41 -30.78 12.30
C LEU A 30 9.52 -30.75 13.38
N GLU A 31 10.36 -31.77 13.39
CA GLU A 31 11.55 -31.83 14.24
C GLU A 31 12.72 -31.18 13.52
N ILE A 32 13.40 -30.24 14.18
CA ILE A 32 14.56 -29.53 13.64
C ILE A 32 15.70 -29.67 14.64
N ASP A 33 16.89 -30.01 14.15
CA ASP A 33 18.07 -30.10 15.00
C ASP A 33 18.39 -28.77 15.67
N MET A 34 18.72 -28.80 16.95
CA MET A 34 19.01 -27.60 17.75
C MET A 34 20.26 -26.84 17.26
N THR A 35 21.13 -27.48 16.50
CA THR A 35 22.32 -26.88 15.90
C THR A 35 22.04 -26.28 14.51
N ALA A 36 20.82 -26.46 13.98
CA ALA A 36 20.43 -25.93 12.68
C ALA A 36 20.49 -24.42 12.64
N SER A 37 20.97 -23.86 11.53
CA SER A 37 21.02 -22.45 11.27
C SER A 37 19.84 -22.04 10.41
N PHE A 38 19.23 -20.86 10.70
CA PHE A 38 18.12 -20.31 9.96
C PHE A 38 18.58 -19.10 9.14
N LEU A 39 18.39 -19.15 7.83
CA LEU A 39 18.59 -18.02 6.93
C LEU A 39 17.23 -17.47 6.50
N ILE A 40 16.92 -16.23 6.88
CA ILE A 40 15.68 -15.58 6.48
C ILE A 40 15.79 -15.11 5.03
N ASN A 41 15.01 -15.71 4.15
CA ASN A 41 14.97 -15.40 2.71
C ASN A 41 14.00 -14.25 2.40
N ASP A 42 12.88 -14.14 3.12
CA ASP A 42 11.94 -13.01 3.07
C ASP A 42 11.42 -12.67 4.47
N GLY A 43 11.24 -11.38 4.72
CA GLY A 43 10.72 -10.87 5.99
C GLY A 43 11.76 -10.38 6.98
N GLN A 44 13.00 -10.11 6.57
CA GLN A 44 14.08 -9.61 7.44
C GLN A 44 13.69 -8.34 8.20
N HIS A 45 13.02 -7.38 7.52
CA HIS A 45 12.53 -6.16 8.17
C HIS A 45 11.38 -6.44 9.16
N ARG A 46 10.53 -7.43 8.86
CA ARG A 46 9.46 -7.87 9.78
C ARG A 46 10.05 -8.52 11.03
N LYS A 47 11.06 -9.39 10.87
CA LYS A 47 11.78 -9.97 12.00
C LYS A 47 12.37 -8.89 12.90
N ALA A 48 13.08 -7.91 12.33
CA ALA A 48 13.66 -6.83 13.09
C ALA A 48 12.61 -5.97 13.82
N ALA A 49 11.48 -5.71 13.18
CA ALA A 49 10.37 -4.98 13.80
C ALA A 49 9.73 -5.78 14.95
N ILE A 50 9.57 -7.09 14.80
CA ILE A 50 9.05 -7.98 15.85
C ILE A 50 10.01 -8.03 17.04
N GLU A 51 11.30 -8.15 16.80
CA GLU A 51 12.31 -8.14 17.86
C GLU A 51 12.31 -6.82 18.64
N ALA A 52 12.19 -5.69 17.94
CA ALA A 52 12.09 -4.39 18.58
C ALA A 52 10.78 -4.25 19.39
N ALA A 53 9.65 -4.69 18.85
CA ALA A 53 8.37 -4.65 19.55
C ALA A 53 8.36 -5.52 20.82
N ILE A 54 8.90 -6.73 20.75
CA ILE A 54 9.04 -7.62 21.93
C ILE A 54 9.95 -6.99 23.00
N ALA A 55 10.96 -6.24 22.58
CA ALA A 55 11.85 -5.55 23.54
C ALA A 55 11.13 -4.39 24.26
N GLU A 56 10.11 -3.78 23.63
CA GLU A 56 9.29 -2.72 24.24
C GLU A 56 8.11 -3.29 25.05
N ASP A 57 7.49 -4.37 24.57
CA ASP A 57 6.37 -5.04 25.22
C ASP A 57 6.56 -6.56 25.23
N GLU A 58 6.96 -7.08 26.40
CA GLU A 58 7.27 -8.49 26.58
C GLU A 58 6.06 -9.42 26.42
N SER A 59 4.83 -8.90 26.56
CA SER A 59 3.60 -9.69 26.38
C SER A 59 3.44 -10.20 24.95
N LEU A 60 4.07 -9.55 23.97
CA LEU A 60 4.05 -9.95 22.56
C LEU A 60 4.80 -11.28 22.28
N LYS A 61 5.56 -11.82 23.26
CA LYS A 61 6.19 -13.14 23.14
C LYS A 61 5.17 -14.28 23.01
N GLU A 62 3.96 -14.08 23.50
CA GLU A 62 2.87 -15.07 23.42
C GLU A 62 2.10 -15.03 22.08
N GLU A 63 2.37 -14.00 21.24
CA GLU A 63 1.76 -13.89 19.93
C GLU A 63 2.37 -14.87 18.92
N THR A 64 1.56 -15.28 17.94
CA THR A 64 1.97 -16.23 16.91
C THR A 64 2.18 -15.59 15.56
N ILE A 65 3.18 -16.10 14.82
CA ILE A 65 3.49 -15.67 13.47
C ILE A 65 3.64 -16.88 12.56
N SER A 66 3.19 -16.74 11.31
CA SER A 66 3.37 -17.78 10.30
C SER A 66 4.79 -17.75 9.74
N ILE A 67 5.41 -18.93 9.64
CA ILE A 67 6.74 -19.10 9.03
C ILE A 67 6.67 -20.21 8.00
N VAL A 68 7.21 -19.96 6.81
CA VAL A 68 7.44 -20.97 5.78
C VAL A 68 8.89 -21.40 5.85
N LEU A 69 9.12 -22.69 6.14
CA LEU A 69 10.46 -23.26 6.27
C LEU A 69 10.81 -24.08 5.03
N TYR A 70 12.00 -23.86 4.49
CA TYR A 70 12.58 -24.62 3.40
C TYR A 70 13.85 -25.35 3.89
N LYS A 71 14.04 -26.59 3.46
CA LYS A 71 15.33 -27.26 3.67
C LYS A 71 16.40 -26.57 2.84
N ASP A 72 17.51 -26.15 3.45
CA ASP A 72 18.61 -25.55 2.71
C ASP A 72 19.26 -26.61 1.78
N GLN A 73 19.49 -26.18 0.54
CA GLN A 73 20.14 -26.99 -0.49
C GLN A 73 21.40 -26.29 -1.04
N GLY A 74 21.95 -25.40 -0.24
CA GLY A 74 23.15 -24.64 -0.54
C GLY A 74 22.91 -23.20 -0.93
N LEU A 75 23.95 -22.38 -0.80
CA LEU A 75 23.91 -20.92 -0.94
C LEU A 75 23.29 -20.46 -2.27
N GLN A 76 23.62 -21.13 -3.39
CA GLN A 76 23.10 -20.77 -4.70
C GLN A 76 21.58 -20.89 -4.78
N ARG A 77 20.99 -21.93 -4.19
CA ARG A 77 19.54 -22.12 -4.15
C ARG A 77 18.86 -21.12 -3.22
N SER A 78 19.45 -20.84 -2.06
CA SER A 78 18.94 -19.83 -1.15
C SER A 78 18.95 -18.44 -1.77
N GLN A 79 20.02 -18.08 -2.52
CA GLN A 79 20.08 -16.82 -3.28
C GLN A 79 19.03 -16.78 -4.41
N GLN A 80 18.83 -17.88 -5.12
CA GLN A 80 17.79 -17.98 -6.15
C GLN A 80 16.39 -17.81 -5.55
N MET A 81 16.13 -18.49 -4.43
CA MET A 81 14.86 -18.38 -3.72
C MET A 81 14.58 -16.94 -3.23
N PHE A 82 15.60 -16.28 -2.66
CA PHE A 82 15.51 -14.86 -2.30
C PHE A 82 15.14 -13.99 -3.51
N THR A 83 15.79 -14.25 -4.64
CA THR A 83 15.50 -13.52 -5.88
C THR A 83 14.08 -13.79 -6.35
N ASP A 84 13.62 -15.02 -6.36
CA ASP A 84 12.30 -15.41 -6.83
C ASP A 84 11.19 -14.86 -5.92
N LEU A 85 11.34 -14.93 -4.61
CA LEU A 85 10.39 -14.38 -3.65
C LEU A 85 10.24 -12.86 -3.80
N ASN A 86 11.36 -12.15 -4.02
CA ASN A 86 11.35 -10.69 -4.17
C ASN A 86 10.98 -10.22 -5.58
N LYS A 87 11.37 -10.96 -6.63
CA LYS A 87 11.09 -10.60 -8.03
C LYS A 87 9.60 -10.62 -8.36
N HIS A 88 8.86 -11.50 -7.74
CA HIS A 88 7.41 -11.65 -7.94
C HIS A 88 6.57 -10.94 -6.88
N ALA A 89 7.19 -10.25 -5.93
CA ALA A 89 6.48 -9.39 -5.02
C ALA A 89 5.83 -8.24 -5.80
N VAL A 90 4.54 -8.37 -6.08
CA VAL A 90 3.75 -7.31 -6.71
C VAL A 90 3.63 -6.19 -5.70
N THR A 91 4.37 -5.11 -5.94
CA THR A 91 4.22 -3.89 -5.14
C THR A 91 2.83 -3.32 -5.39
N THR A 92 1.98 -3.35 -4.38
CA THR A 92 0.66 -2.70 -4.45
C THR A 92 0.85 -1.22 -4.75
N SER A 93 0.05 -0.67 -5.66
CA SER A 93 0.11 0.75 -5.95
C SER A 93 -0.25 1.56 -4.70
N LYS A 94 0.30 2.76 -4.58
CA LYS A 94 -0.03 3.68 -3.47
C LYS A 94 -1.50 4.08 -3.49
N SER A 95 -2.10 4.20 -4.68
CA SER A 95 -3.53 4.45 -4.84
C SER A 95 -4.37 3.31 -4.27
N LEU A 96 -4.00 2.07 -4.56
CA LEU A 96 -4.67 0.88 -4.04
C LEU A 96 -4.50 0.77 -2.51
N ASN A 97 -3.30 1.06 -2.00
CA ASN A 97 -3.06 1.11 -0.56
C ASN A 97 -3.94 2.17 0.11
N THR A 98 -4.04 3.37 -0.46
CA THR A 98 -4.94 4.43 0.03
C THR A 98 -6.41 4.01 -0.03
N LEU A 99 -6.82 3.30 -1.09
CA LEU A 99 -8.19 2.82 -1.26
C LEU A 99 -8.61 1.86 -0.14
N TYR A 100 -7.74 0.92 0.24
CA TYR A 100 -8.01 -0.08 1.27
C TYR A 100 -7.61 0.36 2.69
N GLU A 101 -6.91 1.48 2.83
CA GLU A 101 -6.56 2.02 4.14
C GLU A 101 -7.82 2.39 4.94
N SER A 102 -7.92 1.90 6.17
CA SER A 102 -9.09 2.08 7.04
C SER A 102 -8.80 2.79 8.36
N LYS A 103 -7.52 3.04 8.68
CA LYS A 103 -7.10 3.64 9.96
C LYS A 103 -6.58 5.06 9.79
N ASP A 104 -5.95 5.40 8.65
CA ASP A 104 -5.42 6.74 8.40
C ASP A 104 -6.57 7.74 8.13
N PRO A 105 -6.80 8.74 9.02
CA PRO A 105 -7.85 9.73 8.83
C PRO A 105 -7.74 10.48 7.51
N VAL A 106 -6.53 10.77 7.03
CA VAL A 106 -6.31 11.48 5.75
C VAL A 106 -6.71 10.61 4.57
N ALA A 107 -6.47 9.31 4.63
CA ALA A 107 -6.92 8.38 3.59
C ALA A 107 -8.45 8.30 3.55
N LEU A 108 -9.10 8.25 4.71
CA LEU A 108 -10.57 8.25 4.82
C LEU A 108 -11.16 9.54 4.24
N ILE A 109 -10.68 10.70 4.67
CA ILE A 109 -11.07 12.01 4.14
C ILE A 109 -10.89 12.06 2.62
N THR A 110 -9.74 11.59 2.11
CA THR A 110 -9.45 11.60 0.67
C THR A 110 -10.46 10.77 -0.11
N LYS A 111 -10.75 9.55 0.35
CA LYS A 111 -11.74 8.67 -0.28
C LYS A 111 -13.13 9.31 -0.30
N ASN A 112 -13.56 9.85 0.83
CA ASN A 112 -14.87 10.49 0.97
C ASN A 112 -14.99 11.70 0.03
N VAL A 113 -14.00 12.59 0.04
CA VAL A 113 -14.00 13.80 -0.79
C VAL A 113 -13.97 13.47 -2.28
N VAL A 114 -13.08 12.56 -2.71
CA VAL A 114 -13.01 12.13 -4.12
C VAL A 114 -14.32 11.46 -4.56
N ASN A 115 -14.99 10.71 -3.70
CA ASN A 115 -16.26 10.08 -4.03
C ASN A 115 -17.45 11.05 -4.02
N SER A 116 -17.41 12.10 -3.21
CA SER A 116 -18.50 13.07 -3.05
C SER A 116 -18.52 14.13 -4.15
N ILE A 117 -17.37 14.51 -4.70
CA ILE A 117 -17.27 15.47 -5.79
C ILE A 117 -17.38 14.72 -7.13
N SER A 118 -18.49 14.97 -7.87
CA SER A 118 -18.84 14.20 -9.08
C SER A 118 -17.70 14.15 -10.11
N PHE A 119 -17.06 15.29 -10.37
CA PHE A 119 -15.93 15.39 -11.28
C PHE A 119 -14.74 14.52 -10.85
N LEU A 120 -14.34 14.61 -9.59
CA LEU A 120 -13.21 13.81 -9.05
C LEU A 120 -13.54 12.33 -9.06
N ARG A 121 -14.76 11.95 -8.68
CA ARG A 121 -15.22 10.56 -8.71
C ARG A 121 -15.14 9.96 -10.11
N LYS A 122 -15.50 10.74 -11.15
CA LYS A 122 -15.55 10.31 -12.56
C LYS A 122 -14.15 10.15 -13.16
N TYR A 123 -13.19 10.98 -12.75
CA TYR A 123 -11.91 11.10 -13.44
C TYR A 123 -10.68 10.70 -12.61
N THR A 124 -10.86 10.11 -11.41
CA THR A 124 -9.78 9.63 -10.57
C THR A 124 -9.64 8.11 -10.62
N ASP A 125 -8.47 7.63 -11.02
CA ASP A 125 -8.09 6.22 -10.89
C ASP A 125 -7.76 5.91 -9.43
N LYS A 126 -8.42 4.90 -8.88
CA LYS A 126 -8.30 4.52 -7.48
C LYS A 126 -7.32 3.36 -7.26
N GLU A 127 -6.87 2.74 -8.34
CA GLU A 127 -6.05 1.55 -8.28
C GLU A 127 -4.62 1.78 -8.79
N LYS A 128 -4.44 2.68 -9.75
CA LYS A 128 -3.14 2.90 -10.41
C LYS A 128 -2.48 4.19 -9.93
N ASP A 129 -1.14 4.19 -9.87
CA ASP A 129 -0.34 5.38 -9.58
C ASP A 129 0.07 6.12 -10.85
N ASN A 130 0.14 5.42 -11.97
CA ASN A 130 0.50 5.97 -13.26
C ASN A 130 -0.64 5.72 -14.26
N LEU A 131 -1.05 6.79 -14.92
CA LEU A 131 -2.08 6.73 -15.95
C LEU A 131 -1.43 6.53 -17.31
N SER A 132 -1.94 5.57 -18.08
CA SER A 132 -1.55 5.41 -19.48
C SER A 132 -2.02 6.60 -20.32
N LYS A 133 -1.41 6.80 -21.48
CA LYS A 133 -1.81 7.86 -22.43
C LYS A 133 -3.30 7.79 -22.80
N TYR A 134 -3.87 6.59 -22.81
CA TYR A 134 -5.27 6.35 -23.20
C TYR A 134 -6.21 6.13 -22.01
N SER A 135 -5.76 6.39 -20.77
CA SER A 135 -6.62 6.24 -19.61
C SER A 135 -7.85 7.13 -19.69
N SER A 136 -8.99 6.62 -19.26
CA SER A 136 -10.22 7.43 -19.08
C SER A 136 -10.12 8.39 -17.91
N ASN A 137 -9.23 8.13 -16.97
CA ASN A 137 -8.98 8.96 -15.79
C ASN A 137 -7.88 9.99 -16.06
N ILE A 138 -7.91 11.10 -15.37
CA ILE A 138 -6.92 12.20 -15.47
C ILE A 138 -6.14 12.40 -14.17
N PHE A 139 -6.59 11.80 -13.07
CA PHE A 139 -5.93 11.83 -11.77
C PHE A 139 -5.75 10.44 -11.18
N THR A 140 -4.93 10.33 -10.15
CA THR A 140 -4.81 9.13 -9.31
C THR A 140 -5.19 9.45 -7.86
N LEU A 141 -5.73 8.46 -7.14
CA LEU A 141 -6.13 8.64 -5.74
C LEU A 141 -4.93 9.04 -4.86
N ASN A 142 -3.76 8.45 -5.12
CA ASN A 142 -2.54 8.79 -4.39
C ASN A 142 -2.11 10.26 -4.56
N THR A 143 -2.40 10.89 -5.70
CA THR A 143 -2.11 12.32 -5.90
C THR A 143 -2.94 13.17 -4.93
N PHE A 144 -4.25 12.90 -4.83
CA PHE A 144 -5.12 13.60 -3.88
C PHE A 144 -4.76 13.27 -2.43
N TYR A 145 -4.46 12.03 -2.10
CA TYR A 145 -4.01 11.67 -0.76
C TYR A 145 -2.76 12.46 -0.34
N THR A 146 -1.78 12.55 -1.23
CA THR A 146 -0.54 13.29 -0.95
C THR A 146 -0.79 14.81 -0.81
N ALA A 147 -1.69 15.38 -1.60
CA ALA A 147 -2.10 16.78 -1.46
C ALA A 147 -2.86 17.00 -0.13
N ASN A 148 -3.84 16.16 0.17
CA ASN A 148 -4.63 16.25 1.39
C ASN A 148 -3.81 16.07 2.65
N LYS A 149 -2.76 15.24 2.61
CA LYS A 149 -1.80 15.11 3.73
C LYS A 149 -1.12 16.44 4.08
N ARG A 150 -0.90 17.31 3.08
CA ARG A 150 -0.36 18.66 3.31
C ARG A 150 -1.44 19.60 3.84
N ILE A 151 -2.63 19.59 3.26
CA ILE A 151 -3.77 20.39 3.71
C ILE A 151 -4.11 20.05 5.16
N CYS A 152 -4.28 18.77 5.48
CA CYS A 152 -4.64 18.33 6.83
C CYS A 152 -3.57 18.65 7.89
N LYS A 153 -2.30 18.78 7.49
CA LYS A 153 -1.22 19.16 8.42
C LYS A 153 -1.40 20.55 9.02
N VAL A 154 -2.03 21.47 8.31
CA VAL A 154 -2.24 22.85 8.76
C VAL A 154 -3.65 23.11 9.32
N ILE A 155 -4.54 22.12 9.24
CA ILE A 155 -5.88 22.20 9.81
C ILE A 155 -5.80 21.90 11.31
N HIS A 156 -6.20 22.88 12.14
CA HIS A 156 -6.25 22.72 13.59
C HIS A 156 -7.56 22.04 14.05
N ASP A 157 -8.63 22.22 13.30
CA ASP A 157 -9.96 21.67 13.59
C ASP A 157 -10.11 20.31 12.87
N GLN A 158 -9.70 19.24 13.56
CA GLN A 158 -9.73 17.88 13.00
C GLN A 158 -11.16 17.37 12.76
N ASP A 159 -12.13 17.82 13.56
CA ASP A 159 -13.54 17.41 13.44
C ASP A 159 -14.17 17.94 12.15
N ASN A 160 -13.70 19.08 11.65
CA ASN A 160 -14.15 19.69 10.41
C ASN A 160 -13.19 19.47 9.22
N ALA A 161 -12.12 18.71 9.40
CA ALA A 161 -11.08 18.53 8.37
C ALA A 161 -11.66 18.04 7.04
N GLU A 162 -12.55 17.07 7.04
CA GLU A 162 -13.20 16.55 5.83
C GLU A 162 -14.01 17.64 5.11
N LYS A 163 -14.77 18.43 5.83
CA LYS A 163 -15.56 19.53 5.27
C LYS A 163 -14.67 20.62 4.65
N ILE A 164 -13.55 20.93 5.29
CA ILE A 164 -12.59 21.90 4.78
C ILE A 164 -11.96 21.39 3.48
N VAL A 165 -11.48 20.14 3.47
CA VAL A 165 -10.89 19.51 2.29
C VAL A 165 -11.90 19.39 1.15
N TYR A 166 -13.15 18.99 1.45
CA TYR A 166 -14.24 18.95 0.48
C TYR A 166 -14.50 20.34 -0.13
N THR A 167 -14.65 21.37 0.72
CA THR A 167 -14.91 22.74 0.27
C THR A 167 -13.78 23.24 -0.62
N PHE A 168 -12.52 22.98 -0.24
CA PHE A 168 -11.36 23.35 -1.03
C PHE A 168 -11.40 22.72 -2.43
N TRP A 169 -11.51 21.39 -2.51
CA TRP A 169 -11.50 20.72 -3.82
C TRP A 169 -12.73 21.02 -4.66
N ASN A 170 -13.89 21.23 -4.05
CA ASN A 170 -15.08 21.64 -4.76
C ASN A 170 -14.89 23.03 -5.41
N HIS A 171 -14.28 23.99 -4.70
CA HIS A 171 -13.93 25.29 -5.27
C HIS A 171 -12.90 25.17 -6.40
N VAL A 172 -11.89 24.32 -6.24
CA VAL A 172 -10.91 24.07 -7.31
C VAL A 172 -11.62 23.54 -8.56
N VAL A 173 -12.46 22.52 -8.42
CA VAL A 173 -13.20 21.93 -9.56
C VAL A 173 -14.10 22.97 -10.24
N VAL A 174 -14.86 23.72 -9.47
CA VAL A 174 -15.80 24.72 -10.02
C VAL A 174 -15.08 25.84 -10.77
N ASN A 175 -13.89 26.25 -10.30
CA ASN A 175 -13.16 27.39 -10.89
C ASN A 175 -12.10 26.98 -11.91
N MET A 176 -11.82 25.68 -12.08
CA MET A 176 -10.85 25.21 -13.07
C MET A 176 -11.55 25.11 -14.45
N ARG A 177 -11.40 26.14 -15.24
CA ARG A 177 -12.10 26.31 -16.52
C ARG A 177 -11.92 25.12 -17.46
N GLU A 178 -10.68 24.69 -17.68
CA GLU A 178 -10.37 23.62 -18.62
C GLU A 178 -10.86 22.24 -18.14
N TRP A 179 -11.07 22.05 -16.83
CA TRP A 179 -11.70 20.84 -16.33
C TRP A 179 -13.20 20.81 -16.63
N ASN A 180 -13.86 21.97 -16.54
CA ASN A 180 -15.26 22.11 -16.86
C ASN A 180 -15.50 21.98 -18.38
N GLU A 181 -14.64 22.57 -19.20
CA GLU A 181 -14.67 22.43 -20.67
C GLU A 181 -14.47 20.96 -21.11
N MET A 182 -13.61 20.21 -20.38
CA MET A 182 -13.42 18.79 -20.64
C MET A 182 -14.63 17.95 -20.20
N ASP A 183 -15.25 18.27 -19.08
CA ASP A 183 -16.42 17.53 -18.60
C ASP A 183 -17.66 17.80 -19.46
N SER A 184 -17.80 19.01 -20.02
CA SER A 184 -18.85 19.37 -21.00
C SER A 184 -18.59 18.80 -22.40
N GLY A 185 -17.36 18.33 -22.69
CA GLY A 185 -16.97 17.80 -23.99
C GLY A 185 -16.45 18.86 -24.98
N GLU A 186 -16.29 20.11 -24.55
CA GLU A 186 -15.71 21.20 -25.36
C GLU A 186 -14.19 21.02 -25.53
N LEU A 187 -13.53 20.42 -24.54
CA LEU A 187 -12.10 20.09 -24.56
C LEU A 187 -11.88 18.60 -24.49
N SER A 188 -11.03 18.04 -25.35
CA SER A 188 -10.70 16.61 -25.29
C SER A 188 -9.81 16.31 -24.08
N LYS A 189 -9.94 15.09 -23.50
CA LYS A 189 -9.03 14.62 -22.45
C LYS A 189 -7.57 14.58 -22.90
N LYS A 190 -7.34 14.32 -24.19
CA LYS A 190 -6.00 14.31 -24.78
C LYS A 190 -5.41 15.72 -24.74
N SER A 191 -6.13 16.72 -25.25
CA SER A 191 -5.68 18.11 -25.24
C SER A 191 -5.48 18.61 -23.82
N LEU A 192 -6.40 18.29 -22.88
CA LEU A 192 -6.23 18.67 -21.48
C LEU A 192 -4.93 18.12 -20.86
N ARG A 193 -4.50 16.94 -21.24
CA ARG A 193 -3.25 16.35 -20.72
C ARG A 193 -1.99 16.82 -21.43
N GLU A 194 -2.07 17.08 -22.73
CA GLU A 194 -0.90 17.42 -23.56
C GLU A 194 -0.64 18.94 -23.55
N ASP A 195 -1.69 19.74 -23.51
CA ASP A 195 -1.59 21.21 -23.69
C ASP A 195 -1.69 22.00 -22.37
N TYR A 196 -2.21 21.35 -21.29
CA TYR A 196 -2.43 22.02 -20.00
C TYR A 196 -1.69 21.31 -18.86
N ILE A 197 -1.18 22.10 -17.92
CA ILE A 197 -0.48 21.59 -16.74
C ILE A 197 -1.42 21.23 -15.58
N THR A 198 -2.69 21.63 -15.63
CA THR A 198 -3.64 21.57 -14.51
C THR A 198 -4.03 20.15 -14.09
N THR A 199 -3.74 19.13 -14.91
CA THR A 199 -3.93 17.71 -14.55
C THR A 199 -2.65 17.04 -14.08
N GLN A 200 -1.50 17.71 -14.14
CA GLN A 200 -0.25 17.13 -13.68
C GLN A 200 -0.24 17.00 -12.16
N GLY A 201 0.24 15.87 -11.66
CA GLY A 201 0.30 15.59 -10.23
C GLY A 201 1.03 16.68 -9.43
N LEU A 202 2.07 17.29 -10.04
CA LEU A 202 2.80 18.39 -9.40
C LEU A 202 1.90 19.60 -9.11
N ILE A 203 0.98 19.93 -10.00
CA ILE A 203 0.05 21.07 -9.82
C ILE A 203 -0.97 20.73 -8.72
N ILE A 204 -1.53 19.51 -8.72
CA ILE A 204 -2.44 19.06 -7.66
C ILE A 204 -1.74 19.14 -6.29
N LEU A 205 -0.47 18.73 -6.23
CA LEU A 205 0.34 18.83 -5.00
C LEU A 205 0.67 20.28 -4.60
N ALA A 206 0.82 21.18 -5.58
CA ALA A 206 1.06 22.59 -5.32
C ALA A 206 -0.20 23.29 -4.80
N LEU A 207 -1.38 22.94 -5.32
CA LEU A 207 -2.67 23.44 -4.82
C LEU A 207 -2.93 23.02 -3.36
N GLY A 208 -2.41 21.87 -2.92
CA GLY A 208 -2.52 21.40 -1.54
C GLY A 208 -1.46 21.97 -0.59
N ARG A 209 -0.69 22.97 -0.98
CA ARG A 209 0.41 23.55 -0.19
C ARG A 209 0.00 24.85 0.48
#